data_52cb0d9bdbf77692c2d6cc5598dcd9f7
#
_entry.id   52cb0d9bdbf77692c2d6cc5598dcd9f7
#
_cell.length_a   1.000
_cell.length_b   1.000
_cell.length_c   1.000
_cell.angle_alpha   90.00
_cell.angle_beta   90.00
_cell.angle_gamma   90.00
#
_symmetry.space_group_name_H-M   'P 1'
#
loop_
_entity.id
_entity.type
_entity.pdbx_description
1 polymer ?
#
loop_
_entity_poly.entity_id
_entity_poly.type
_entity_poly.pdbx_seq_one_letter_code
_entity_poly.pdbx_strand_id
1 'polypeptide(L)'
;MPWDDAFLTPLPEPTKPSYIQELIKDAIGKGAKVINNKGGQLTDNYSFPAILYPVTEDMKLYQEEQFGPVIPIIPYKEIDEPLDAMAASEYGQQVSLFGRDVSRLAPLVDTLANLVCRVNLNSACQRGPDVYPFTGRKNSAVSTLSVHDALRSFSIRTFLASKDTPLNNEILERLLNSEKSNFVSTDYLL
;
A
#
# COMPACT_ATOMS: atom_id res chain seq x y z
N MET A 1 9.34 -6.10 19.55
CA MET A 1 8.90 -5.27 20.70
C MET A 1 9.60 -5.75 21.94
N PRO A 2 10.01 -4.89 22.87
CA PRO A 2 10.68 -5.33 24.10
C PRO A 2 9.74 -6.08 25.07
N TRP A 3 8.44 -6.03 24.81
CA TRP A 3 7.41 -6.71 25.61
C TRP A 3 6.44 -7.43 24.68
N ASP A 4 6.20 -8.70 24.93
CA ASP A 4 5.31 -9.54 24.11
C ASP A 4 3.87 -9.04 24.10
N ASP A 5 3.45 -8.30 25.13
CA ASP A 5 2.09 -7.76 25.29
C ASP A 5 1.94 -6.29 24.85
N ALA A 6 2.95 -5.69 24.27
CA ALA A 6 2.88 -4.28 23.85
C ALA A 6 2.33 -4.14 22.43
N PHE A 7 1.08 -3.68 22.32
CA PHE A 7 0.40 -3.40 21.03
C PHE A 7 0.55 -1.96 20.56
N LEU A 8 0.93 -1.04 21.44
CA LEU A 8 1.11 0.37 21.14
C LEU A 8 2.51 0.81 21.54
N THR A 9 3.11 1.65 20.72
CA THR A 9 4.41 2.27 20.99
C THR A 9 4.27 3.79 21.05
N PRO A 10 5.21 4.48 21.74
CA PRO A 10 5.29 5.92 21.63
C PRO A 10 5.42 6.36 20.17
N LEU A 11 4.83 7.50 19.83
CA LEU A 11 5.02 8.10 18.53
C LEU A 11 6.47 8.60 18.39
N PRO A 12 7.16 8.26 17.28
CA PRO A 12 8.60 8.52 17.17
C PRO A 12 8.95 10.01 17.06
N GLU A 13 8.01 10.82 16.53
CA GLU A 13 8.21 12.25 16.35
C GLU A 13 7.65 13.04 17.53
N PRO A 14 8.42 13.91 18.19
CA PRO A 14 7.94 14.67 19.35
C PRO A 14 6.73 15.56 19.07
N THR A 15 6.57 16.05 17.84
CA THR A 15 5.46 16.91 17.43
C THR A 15 4.21 16.13 16.99
N LYS A 16 4.35 14.84 16.75
CA LYS A 16 3.26 14.00 16.22
C LYS A 16 2.03 13.93 17.13
N PRO A 17 2.17 13.81 18.46
CA PRO A 17 1.01 13.82 19.34
C PRO A 17 0.16 15.09 19.21
N SER A 18 0.81 16.25 19.12
CA SER A 18 0.12 17.53 18.97
C SER A 18 -0.62 17.63 17.62
N TYR A 19 0.04 17.18 16.55
CA TYR A 19 -0.57 17.12 15.23
C TYR A 19 -1.80 16.20 15.20
N ILE A 20 -1.71 15.00 15.77
CA ILE A 20 -2.83 14.09 15.88
C ILE A 20 -4.00 14.70 16.65
N GLN A 21 -3.71 15.41 17.76
CA GLN A 21 -4.73 16.13 18.52
C GLN A 21 -5.39 17.25 17.72
N GLU A 22 -4.64 17.94 16.89
CA GLU A 22 -5.19 18.97 16.01
C GLU A 22 -6.19 18.38 15.01
N LEU A 23 -5.84 17.25 14.37
CA LEU A 23 -6.75 16.55 13.45
C LEU A 23 -8.03 16.09 14.15
N ILE A 24 -7.90 15.51 15.35
CA ILE A 24 -9.06 15.07 16.13
C ILE A 24 -9.95 16.25 16.51
N LYS A 25 -9.36 17.37 16.97
CA LYS A 25 -10.10 18.59 17.32
C LYS A 25 -10.82 19.21 16.12
N ASP A 26 -10.15 19.26 14.95
CA ASP A 26 -10.77 19.74 13.71
C ASP A 26 -12.00 18.91 13.36
N ALA A 27 -11.85 17.60 13.37
CA ALA A 27 -12.94 16.68 13.05
C ALA A 27 -14.11 16.79 14.06
N ILE A 28 -13.83 16.86 15.36
CA ILE A 28 -14.86 17.05 16.40
C ILE A 28 -15.56 18.40 16.22
N GLY A 29 -14.81 19.46 15.96
CA GLY A 29 -15.36 20.81 15.71
C GLY A 29 -16.30 20.85 14.51
N LYS A 30 -16.16 19.95 13.56
CA LYS A 30 -16.97 19.80 12.35
C LYS A 30 -18.05 18.71 12.46
N GLY A 31 -18.21 18.11 13.63
CA GLY A 31 -19.33 17.22 13.94
C GLY A 31 -19.00 15.73 14.03
N ALA A 32 -17.76 15.33 13.82
CA ALA A 32 -17.34 13.96 14.10
C ALA A 32 -17.31 13.65 15.60
N LYS A 33 -17.44 12.37 15.95
CA LYS A 33 -17.34 11.89 17.32
C LYS A 33 -16.28 10.80 17.43
N VAL A 34 -15.52 10.80 18.51
CA VAL A 34 -14.69 9.66 18.88
C VAL A 34 -15.60 8.58 19.43
N ILE A 35 -15.64 7.44 18.75
CA ILE A 35 -16.61 6.37 19.04
C ILE A 35 -16.05 5.21 19.88
N ASN A 36 -14.74 5.20 20.13
CA ASN A 36 -14.10 4.19 20.97
C ASN A 36 -13.66 4.76 22.31
N ASN A 37 -13.62 3.88 23.32
CA ASN A 37 -13.18 4.27 24.66
C ASN A 37 -11.72 4.71 24.67
N LYS A 38 -11.41 5.79 25.40
CA LYS A 38 -10.08 6.42 25.50
C LYS A 38 -9.49 6.93 24.16
N GLY A 39 -10.24 6.87 23.05
CA GLY A 39 -9.74 7.29 21.75
C GLY A 39 -9.19 8.72 21.77
N GLY A 40 -7.99 8.90 21.28
CA GLY A 40 -7.32 10.18 21.22
C GLY A 40 -6.75 10.71 22.54
N GLN A 41 -6.85 9.95 23.64
CA GLN A 41 -6.19 10.34 24.89
C GLN A 41 -4.68 10.28 24.74
N LEU A 42 -4.01 11.31 25.23
CA LEU A 42 -2.55 11.39 25.26
C LEU A 42 -2.05 11.05 26.67
N THR A 43 -0.96 10.29 26.71
CA THR A 43 -0.15 10.09 27.91
C THR A 43 1.30 10.14 27.48
N ASP A 44 1.99 11.22 27.80
CA ASP A 44 3.33 11.53 27.29
C ASP A 44 3.37 11.47 25.73
N ASN A 45 4.18 10.59 25.17
CA ASN A 45 4.28 10.37 23.72
C ASN A 45 3.33 9.27 23.19
N TYR A 46 2.45 8.72 24.03
CA TYR A 46 1.44 7.77 23.62
C TYR A 46 0.16 8.48 23.20
N SER A 47 -0.37 8.08 22.04
CA SER A 47 -1.72 8.44 21.62
C SER A 47 -2.56 7.18 21.53
N PHE A 48 -3.63 7.09 22.32
CA PHE A 48 -4.57 5.99 22.16
C PHE A 48 -5.26 6.10 20.80
N PRO A 49 -5.39 4.99 20.04
CA PRO A 49 -6.07 4.99 18.77
C PRO A 49 -7.46 5.62 18.86
N ALA A 50 -7.74 6.59 18.00
CA ALA A 50 -9.02 7.25 17.91
C ALA A 50 -9.78 6.80 16.67
N ILE A 51 -11.03 6.37 16.83
CA ILE A 51 -11.94 6.09 15.74
C ILE A 51 -12.95 7.23 15.67
N LEU A 52 -12.97 7.97 14.55
CA LEU A 52 -13.84 9.11 14.35
C LEU A 52 -14.94 8.80 13.33
N TYR A 53 -16.20 9.16 13.66
CA TYR A 53 -17.37 8.95 12.84
C TYR A 53 -18.42 10.05 13.08
N PRO A 54 -19.15 10.51 12.05
CA PRO A 54 -18.78 10.42 10.64
C PRO A 54 -17.66 11.40 10.31
N VAL A 55 -16.76 11.04 9.40
CA VAL A 55 -15.78 11.98 8.84
C VAL A 55 -16.32 12.45 7.49
N THR A 56 -16.19 13.75 7.21
CA THR A 56 -16.68 14.42 5.99
C THR A 56 -15.55 15.14 5.26
N GLU A 57 -15.75 15.48 3.99
CA GLU A 57 -14.74 16.02 3.07
C GLU A 57 -14.12 17.35 3.53
N ASP A 58 -14.83 18.12 4.35
CA ASP A 58 -14.36 19.39 4.90
C ASP A 58 -13.40 19.24 6.10
N MET A 59 -13.23 18.01 6.60
CA MET A 59 -12.34 17.72 7.71
C MET A 59 -10.91 17.45 7.20
N LYS A 60 -9.89 17.97 7.93
CA LYS A 60 -8.50 17.70 7.61
C LYS A 60 -8.20 16.20 7.55
N LEU A 61 -8.79 15.44 8.44
CA LEU A 61 -8.61 13.99 8.55
C LEU A 61 -9.09 13.20 7.32
N TYR A 62 -9.93 13.79 6.48
CA TYR A 62 -10.38 13.18 5.23
C TYR A 62 -9.29 13.12 4.16
N GLN A 63 -8.42 14.12 4.11
CA GLN A 63 -7.46 14.30 3.02
C GLN A 63 -6.02 14.04 3.43
N GLU A 64 -5.68 14.27 4.70
CA GLU A 64 -4.29 14.20 5.16
C GLU A 64 -3.83 12.76 5.43
N GLU A 65 -2.66 12.41 4.93
CA GLU A 65 -1.94 11.19 5.28
C GLU A 65 -1.26 11.36 6.65
N GLN A 66 -1.97 11.00 7.71
CA GLN A 66 -1.57 11.39 9.08
C GLN A 66 -0.48 10.53 9.73
N PHE A 67 -0.16 9.34 9.21
CA PHE A 67 0.82 8.40 9.81
C PHE A 67 0.71 8.29 11.34
N GLY A 68 -0.51 8.06 11.82
CA GLY A 68 -0.77 8.03 13.25
C GLY A 68 -1.99 7.17 13.60
N PRO A 69 -2.24 6.95 14.89
CA PRO A 69 -3.29 6.06 15.36
C PRO A 69 -4.67 6.72 15.33
N VAL A 70 -5.07 7.25 14.18
CA VAL A 70 -6.40 7.82 13.95
C VAL A 70 -7.07 7.14 12.78
N ILE A 71 -8.29 6.69 12.98
CA ILE A 71 -9.06 5.93 11.99
C ILE A 71 -10.31 6.73 11.64
N PRO A 72 -10.34 7.41 10.47
CA PRO A 72 -11.55 8.05 9.99
C PRO A 72 -12.51 7.01 9.41
N ILE A 73 -13.79 7.12 9.77
CA ILE A 73 -14.87 6.34 9.16
C ILE A 73 -15.78 7.28 8.40
N ILE A 74 -15.85 7.07 7.09
CA ILE A 74 -16.61 7.87 6.15
C ILE A 74 -17.81 7.04 5.70
N PRO A 75 -19.05 7.41 6.08
CA PRO A 75 -20.24 6.74 5.57
C PRO A 75 -20.49 7.14 4.11
N TYR A 76 -20.96 6.20 3.31
CA TYR A 76 -21.39 6.43 1.93
C TYR A 76 -22.75 5.77 1.69
N LYS A 77 -23.48 6.24 0.69
CA LYS A 77 -24.77 5.68 0.25
C LYS A 77 -24.60 4.86 -1.01
N GLU A 78 -23.89 5.42 -1.97
CA GLU A 78 -23.62 4.79 -3.26
C GLU A 78 -22.14 4.43 -3.37
N ILE A 79 -21.87 3.29 -4.01
CA ILE A 79 -20.50 2.77 -4.11
C ILE A 79 -19.56 3.67 -4.93
N ASP A 80 -20.12 4.49 -5.80
CA ASP A 80 -19.37 5.43 -6.62
C ASP A 80 -18.72 6.54 -5.77
N GLU A 81 -19.34 6.93 -4.65
CA GLU A 81 -18.78 7.96 -3.75
C GLU A 81 -17.35 7.61 -3.26
N PRO A 82 -17.08 6.44 -2.64
CA PRO A 82 -15.72 6.09 -2.26
C PRO A 82 -14.80 5.81 -3.45
N LEU A 83 -15.30 5.36 -4.59
CA LEU A 83 -14.49 5.19 -5.80
C LEU A 83 -14.01 6.53 -6.36
N ASP A 84 -14.89 7.53 -6.42
CA ASP A 84 -14.55 8.89 -6.83
C ASP A 84 -13.56 9.53 -5.86
N ALA A 85 -13.77 9.37 -4.56
CA ALA A 85 -12.82 9.84 -3.53
C ALA A 85 -11.43 9.20 -3.70
N MET A 86 -11.36 7.89 -3.96
CA MET A 86 -10.09 7.22 -4.24
C MET A 86 -9.48 7.65 -5.58
N ALA A 87 -10.29 7.94 -6.59
CA ALA A 87 -9.82 8.45 -7.87
C ALA A 87 -9.21 9.86 -7.73
N ALA A 88 -9.84 10.72 -6.92
CA ALA A 88 -9.38 12.08 -6.62
C ALA A 88 -8.17 12.11 -5.66
N SER A 89 -8.00 11.11 -4.82
CA SER A 89 -6.89 11.04 -3.86
C SER A 89 -5.54 11.07 -4.56
N GLU A 90 -4.55 11.71 -3.94
CA GLU A 90 -3.16 11.71 -4.40
C GLU A 90 -2.41 10.41 -4.12
N TYR A 91 -3.02 9.47 -3.41
CA TYR A 91 -2.41 8.21 -2.98
C TYR A 91 -3.09 7.01 -3.63
N GLY A 92 -2.31 5.93 -3.82
CA GLY A 92 -2.82 4.72 -4.44
C GLY A 92 -1.95 3.49 -4.14
N GLN A 93 -1.72 3.17 -2.87
CA GLN A 93 -0.91 2.02 -2.52
C GLN A 93 -1.74 0.75 -2.46
N GLN A 94 -2.70 0.68 -1.56
CA GLN A 94 -3.52 -0.52 -1.39
C GLN A 94 -4.90 -0.21 -0.82
N VAL A 95 -5.82 -1.12 -1.07
CA VAL A 95 -7.19 -1.09 -0.57
C VAL A 95 -7.60 -2.46 -0.04
N SER A 96 -8.52 -2.48 0.90
CA SER A 96 -9.17 -3.71 1.36
C SER A 96 -10.66 -3.69 1.05
N LEU A 97 -11.14 -4.73 0.39
CA LEU A 97 -12.56 -4.99 0.15
C LEU A 97 -13.05 -6.09 1.10
N PHE A 98 -14.15 -5.85 1.76
CA PHE A 98 -14.82 -6.82 2.61
C PHE A 98 -16.20 -7.15 2.04
N GLY A 99 -16.43 -8.40 1.71
CA GLY A 99 -17.70 -8.84 1.13
C GLY A 99 -17.71 -10.33 0.77
N ARG A 100 -18.89 -10.80 0.35
CA ARG A 100 -19.10 -12.20 -0.07
C ARG A 100 -19.74 -12.33 -1.45
N ASP A 101 -20.35 -11.26 -1.93
CA ASP A 101 -21.07 -11.27 -3.21
C ASP A 101 -20.11 -10.98 -4.36
N VAL A 102 -19.77 -12.02 -5.11
CA VAL A 102 -18.84 -11.95 -6.24
C VAL A 102 -19.36 -11.01 -7.34
N SER A 103 -20.66 -10.95 -7.56
CA SER A 103 -21.23 -10.08 -8.60
C SER A 103 -21.02 -8.59 -8.29
N ARG A 104 -20.93 -8.24 -7.01
CA ARG A 104 -20.61 -6.88 -6.55
C ARG A 104 -19.12 -6.63 -6.42
N LEU A 105 -18.35 -7.66 -6.02
CA LEU A 105 -16.91 -7.52 -5.79
C LEU A 105 -16.10 -7.45 -7.09
N ALA A 106 -16.48 -8.22 -8.11
CA ALA A 106 -15.70 -8.28 -9.36
C ALA A 106 -15.55 -6.91 -10.06
N PRO A 107 -16.62 -6.14 -10.30
CA PRO A 107 -16.47 -4.81 -10.90
C PRO A 107 -15.64 -3.85 -10.04
N LEU A 108 -15.71 -3.99 -8.70
CA LEU A 108 -14.89 -3.17 -7.80
C LEU A 108 -13.41 -3.53 -7.91
N VAL A 109 -13.07 -4.82 -8.01
CA VAL A 109 -11.68 -5.25 -8.21
C VAL A 109 -11.13 -4.68 -9.51
N ASP A 110 -11.88 -4.73 -10.61
CA ASP A 110 -11.47 -4.20 -11.91
C ASP A 110 -11.22 -2.68 -11.87
N THR A 111 -12.11 -1.94 -11.21
CA THR A 111 -11.95 -0.50 -11.03
C THR A 111 -10.75 -0.18 -10.14
N LEU A 112 -10.62 -0.84 -9.00
CA LEU A 112 -9.59 -0.58 -8.01
C LEU A 112 -8.20 -1.00 -8.49
N ALA A 113 -8.08 -2.01 -9.36
CA ALA A 113 -6.82 -2.40 -9.97
C ALA A 113 -6.17 -1.27 -10.79
N ASN A 114 -6.95 -0.27 -11.23
CA ASN A 114 -6.46 0.92 -11.89
C ASN A 114 -6.10 2.07 -10.93
N LEU A 115 -6.58 2.05 -9.71
CA LEU A 115 -6.38 3.09 -8.72
C LEU A 115 -5.27 2.78 -7.71
N VAL A 116 -5.07 1.51 -7.38
CA VAL A 116 -4.10 1.06 -6.39
C VAL A 116 -3.21 -0.05 -6.94
N CYS A 117 -2.14 -0.36 -6.23
CA CYS A 117 -1.22 -1.45 -6.60
C CYS A 117 -1.53 -2.78 -5.91
N ARG A 118 -2.38 -2.77 -4.89
CA ARG A 118 -2.80 -3.98 -4.20
C ARG A 118 -4.25 -3.89 -3.75
N VAL A 119 -5.03 -4.88 -4.13
CA VAL A 119 -6.39 -5.08 -3.64
C VAL A 119 -6.39 -6.29 -2.71
N ASN A 120 -6.73 -6.09 -1.45
CA ASN A 120 -6.85 -7.14 -0.44
C ASN A 120 -8.32 -7.54 -0.33
N LEU A 121 -8.61 -8.83 -0.36
CA LEU A 121 -9.98 -9.33 -0.22
C LEU A 121 -10.17 -9.97 1.16
N ASN A 122 -11.13 -9.45 1.92
CA ASN A 122 -11.46 -9.91 3.27
C ASN A 122 -10.24 -10.01 4.21
N SER A 123 -9.30 -9.13 4.01
CA SER A 123 -8.07 -9.04 4.80
C SER A 123 -7.64 -7.58 5.00
N ALA A 124 -6.91 -7.33 6.07
CA ALA A 124 -6.32 -6.02 6.32
C ALA A 124 -5.22 -5.70 5.30
N CYS A 125 -4.99 -4.41 5.09
CA CYS A 125 -3.81 -3.94 4.37
C CYS A 125 -2.53 -4.38 5.09
N GLN A 126 -1.57 -4.94 4.34
CA GLN A 126 -0.32 -5.45 4.91
C GLN A 126 0.80 -5.38 3.87
N ARG A 127 2.04 -5.36 4.37
CA ARG A 127 3.20 -5.29 3.50
C ARG A 127 3.59 -6.65 2.91
N GLY A 128 3.61 -7.67 3.71
CA GLY A 128 4.06 -9.01 3.31
C GLY A 128 3.13 -9.75 2.36
N PRO A 129 3.57 -10.89 1.84
CA PRO A 129 4.94 -11.41 1.91
C PRO A 129 5.91 -10.64 1.00
N ASP A 130 7.21 -10.64 1.34
CA ASP A 130 8.26 -9.87 0.66
C ASP A 130 8.53 -10.32 -0.79
N VAL A 131 8.05 -11.49 -1.17
CA VAL A 131 8.12 -11.99 -2.55
C VAL A 131 7.16 -11.27 -3.49
N TYR A 132 6.16 -10.57 -2.96
CA TYR A 132 5.23 -9.80 -3.77
C TYR A 132 5.77 -8.39 -4.04
N PRO A 133 5.45 -7.83 -5.21
CA PRO A 133 5.81 -6.44 -5.51
C PRO A 133 5.25 -5.50 -4.44
N PHE A 134 6.10 -4.64 -3.91
CA PHE A 134 5.71 -3.54 -3.05
C PHE A 134 5.86 -2.25 -3.85
N THR A 135 4.76 -1.71 -4.28
CA THR A 135 4.72 -0.52 -5.11
C THR A 135 3.51 0.35 -4.76
N GLY A 136 3.40 1.50 -5.39
CA GLY A 136 2.27 2.42 -5.25
C GLY A 136 1.99 3.11 -6.56
N ARG A 137 0.79 3.64 -6.67
CA ARG A 137 0.40 4.57 -7.74
C ARG A 137 0.42 5.98 -7.20
N LYS A 138 0.41 6.94 -8.09
CA LYS A 138 0.40 8.39 -7.77
C LYS A 138 1.57 8.73 -6.84
N ASN A 139 1.33 9.47 -5.76
CA ASN A 139 2.37 9.88 -4.81
C ASN A 139 2.78 8.79 -3.81
N SER A 140 2.16 7.61 -3.83
CA SER A 140 2.48 6.55 -2.88
C SER A 140 3.82 5.87 -3.12
N ALA A 141 4.32 5.82 -4.35
CA ALA A 141 5.66 5.32 -4.66
C ALA A 141 6.14 5.78 -6.04
N VAL A 142 7.45 5.91 -6.19
CA VAL A 142 8.11 6.25 -7.46
C VAL A 142 8.52 4.99 -8.23
N SER A 143 8.78 3.89 -7.52
CA SER A 143 9.19 2.61 -8.14
C SER A 143 8.74 1.42 -7.32
N THR A 144 8.99 0.21 -7.84
CA THR A 144 8.66 -1.04 -7.15
C THR A 144 9.80 -1.46 -6.24
N LEU A 145 9.47 -1.76 -4.98
CA LEU A 145 10.37 -2.20 -3.92
C LEU A 145 10.05 -3.65 -3.55
N SER A 146 10.47 -4.59 -4.37
CA SER A 146 10.59 -6.01 -3.98
C SER A 146 12.06 -6.41 -4.05
N VAL A 147 12.44 -7.52 -3.44
CA VAL A 147 13.84 -7.98 -3.50
C VAL A 147 14.30 -8.11 -4.95
N HIS A 148 13.50 -8.74 -5.80
CA HIS A 148 13.83 -8.92 -7.21
C HIS A 148 13.84 -7.61 -8.01
N ASP A 149 12.84 -6.75 -7.79
CA ASP A 149 12.77 -5.47 -8.52
C ASP A 149 13.83 -4.49 -8.03
N ALA A 150 14.16 -4.50 -6.74
CA ALA A 150 15.26 -3.71 -6.20
C ALA A 150 16.60 -4.12 -6.83
N LEU A 151 16.90 -5.41 -6.90
CA LEU A 151 18.09 -5.92 -7.58
C LEU A 151 18.12 -5.53 -9.05
N ARG A 152 16.99 -5.63 -9.76
CA ARG A 152 16.88 -5.20 -11.15
C ARG A 152 17.11 -3.70 -11.32
N SER A 153 16.69 -2.87 -10.38
CA SER A 153 16.89 -1.41 -10.42
C SER A 153 18.37 -1.02 -10.32
N PHE A 154 19.20 -1.86 -9.69
CA PHE A 154 20.65 -1.69 -9.59
C PHE A 154 21.43 -2.44 -10.67
N SER A 155 20.75 -3.01 -11.67
CA SER A 155 21.34 -3.81 -12.73
C SER A 155 21.08 -3.17 -14.10
N ILE A 156 22.05 -3.26 -14.99
CA ILE A 156 21.87 -2.89 -16.38
C ILE A 156 21.56 -4.16 -17.17
N ARG A 157 20.41 -4.17 -17.83
CA ARG A 157 20.01 -5.29 -18.69
C ARG A 157 20.80 -5.26 -19.99
N THR A 158 21.41 -6.40 -20.30
CA THR A 158 22.05 -6.64 -21.59
C THR A 158 21.36 -7.80 -22.29
N PHE A 159 21.13 -7.67 -23.58
CA PHE A 159 20.49 -8.70 -24.39
C PHE A 159 21.51 -9.35 -25.32
N LEU A 160 21.48 -10.68 -25.39
CA LEU A 160 22.09 -11.43 -26.48
C LEU A 160 20.99 -11.71 -27.52
N ALA A 161 21.15 -11.18 -28.71
CA ALA A 161 20.20 -11.36 -29.80
C ALA A 161 20.87 -12.02 -31.00
N SER A 162 20.13 -12.89 -31.67
CA SER A 162 20.55 -13.50 -32.93
C SER A 162 19.38 -13.59 -33.90
N LYS A 163 19.69 -13.72 -35.20
CA LYS A 163 18.65 -14.06 -36.19
C LYS A 163 18.20 -15.51 -35.99
N ASP A 164 16.93 -15.77 -36.21
CA ASP A 164 16.37 -17.12 -36.23
C ASP A 164 16.85 -17.90 -37.46
N THR A 165 17.95 -18.63 -37.27
CA THR A 165 18.51 -19.54 -38.27
C THR A 165 18.92 -20.84 -37.56
N PRO A 166 18.91 -22.00 -38.27
CA PRO A 166 19.31 -23.28 -37.65
C PRO A 166 20.68 -23.23 -36.99
N LEU A 167 21.66 -22.58 -37.62
CA LEU A 167 23.00 -22.44 -37.05
C LEU A 167 23.00 -21.61 -35.77
N ASN A 168 22.34 -20.47 -35.76
CA ASN A 168 22.29 -19.60 -34.59
C ASN A 168 21.54 -20.26 -33.43
N ASN A 169 20.47 -20.99 -33.71
CA ASN A 169 19.71 -21.71 -32.71
C ASN A 169 20.58 -22.80 -32.05
N GLU A 170 21.34 -23.58 -32.84
CA GLU A 170 22.30 -24.54 -32.33
C GLU A 170 23.36 -23.88 -31.42
N ILE A 171 23.91 -22.73 -31.86
CA ILE A 171 24.92 -22.00 -31.09
C ILE A 171 24.32 -21.50 -29.77
N LEU A 172 23.12 -20.89 -29.79
CA LEU A 172 22.45 -20.41 -28.59
C LEU A 172 22.15 -21.55 -27.63
N GLU A 173 21.62 -22.67 -28.10
CA GLU A 173 21.34 -23.83 -27.26
C GLU A 173 22.62 -24.36 -26.59
N ARG A 174 23.71 -24.43 -27.34
CA ARG A 174 25.03 -24.85 -26.79
C ARG A 174 25.59 -23.84 -25.80
N LEU A 175 25.39 -22.54 -26.02
CA LEU A 175 25.80 -21.50 -25.07
C LEU A 175 25.03 -21.61 -23.74
N LEU A 176 23.71 -21.78 -23.81
CA LEU A 176 22.85 -21.91 -22.64
C LEU A 176 23.19 -23.14 -21.79
N ASN A 177 23.52 -24.25 -22.44
CA ASN A 177 23.77 -25.53 -21.78
C ASN A 177 25.25 -25.78 -21.42
N SER A 178 26.17 -24.87 -21.76
CA SER A 178 27.62 -25.14 -21.68
C SER A 178 28.29 -24.69 -20.39
N GLU A 179 27.60 -23.95 -19.53
CA GLU A 179 28.15 -23.29 -18.34
C GLU A 179 29.42 -22.45 -18.60
N LYS A 180 29.73 -22.18 -19.87
CA LYS A 180 30.90 -21.41 -20.28
C LYS A 180 30.70 -19.91 -20.27
N SER A 181 29.45 -19.48 -20.24
CA SER A 181 29.12 -18.07 -20.16
C SER A 181 28.44 -17.78 -18.81
N ASN A 182 29.07 -16.94 -18.01
CA ASN A 182 28.46 -16.44 -16.79
C ASN A 182 27.39 -15.37 -17.07
N PHE A 183 27.28 -14.89 -18.32
CA PHE A 183 26.30 -13.87 -18.70
C PHE A 183 24.98 -14.48 -19.16
N VAL A 184 25.04 -15.57 -19.91
CA VAL A 184 23.85 -16.24 -20.46
C VAL A 184 23.44 -17.36 -19.50
N SER A 185 22.52 -17.04 -18.59
CA SER A 185 21.90 -17.99 -17.68
C SER A 185 20.40 -17.80 -17.68
N THR A 186 19.65 -18.89 -17.61
CA THR A 186 18.19 -18.87 -17.42
C THR A 186 17.79 -18.93 -15.94
N ASP A 187 18.73 -19.12 -15.03
CA ASP A 187 18.47 -19.30 -13.60
C ASP A 187 17.96 -18.03 -12.90
N TYR A 188 18.04 -16.89 -13.58
CA TYR A 188 17.57 -15.59 -13.09
C TYR A 188 16.33 -15.07 -13.81
N LEU A 189 15.70 -15.88 -14.63
CA LEU A 189 14.42 -15.57 -15.25
C LEU A 189 13.27 -16.07 -14.36
N LEU A 190 13.04 -15.38 -13.24
CA LEU A 190 11.85 -15.52 -12.42
C LEU A 190 11.02 -14.25 -12.49
#